data_d36bdfd2947c6e33cc8b840cd527e899
#
_entry.id   d36bdfd2947c6e33cc8b840cd527e899
#
_cell.length_a   1.000
_cell.length_b   1.000
_cell.length_c   1.000
_cell.angle_alpha   90.00
_cell.angle_beta   90.00
_cell.angle_gamma   90.00
#
_symmetry.space_group_name_H-M   'P 1'
#
loop_
_entity.id
_entity.type
_entity.pdbx_description
1 polymer ?
#
loop_
_entity_poly.entity_id
_entity_poly.type
_entity_poly.pdbx_seq_one_letter_code
_entity_poly.pdbx_strand_id
1 'polypeptide(L)'
;MIPTQDPIFLLPKVEKVNDGGRIGKNAPTHLCNTYWSHMEASIKDDVDTTVPARLLARALGGTVTNTLVETGVYDHEVPILLPQVGDVLPSFNIASLLGAASFLFAGVMVDGIKFSQKNAERVQYEASLVGSGKFTKPHGLTSLPELAATPCMDGHKVEVKYTDSDGTTVINLSTLGKISEWMIEHKNNIRRNKRRSGDPIQTESTGSAAHTRKQPRGKYETTAQIVVDFEDLADWTKSVVNAQLTNLKFLIPGPAIGATSRHEFELIIPLFSFDSPDTGDDDGDATTPINIICLEDPVTKGTMKARIRNTAATLV
;
A
#
# COMPACT_ATOMS: atom_id res chain seq x y z
N MET A 1 -5.30 -12.97 -13.30
CA MET A 1 -5.40 -11.55 -13.70
C MET A 1 -6.39 -10.90 -12.76
N ILE A 2 -6.10 -9.71 -12.26
CA ILE A 2 -6.99 -8.99 -11.34
C ILE A 2 -7.53 -7.81 -12.14
N PRO A 3 -8.82 -7.76 -12.44
CA PRO A 3 -9.42 -6.61 -13.10
C PRO A 3 -9.58 -5.45 -12.11
N THR A 4 -9.37 -4.24 -12.55
CA THR A 4 -9.68 -2.99 -11.84
C THR A 4 -10.73 -2.23 -12.62
N GLN A 5 -11.57 -1.43 -11.94
CA GLN A 5 -12.63 -0.67 -12.60
C GLN A 5 -12.03 0.36 -13.56
N ASP A 6 -10.94 1.01 -13.17
CA ASP A 6 -10.24 1.97 -14.02
C ASP A 6 -9.01 1.35 -14.70
N PRO A 7 -8.75 1.70 -15.97
CA PRO A 7 -7.56 1.22 -16.65
C PRO A 7 -6.30 1.81 -15.99
N ILE A 8 -5.45 0.92 -15.46
CA ILE A 8 -4.16 1.32 -14.93
C ILE A 8 -3.22 1.54 -16.10
N PHE A 9 -2.78 2.78 -16.27
CA PHE A 9 -1.82 3.14 -17.29
C PHE A 9 -0.56 3.69 -16.64
N LEU A 10 0.54 2.98 -16.79
CA LEU A 10 1.83 3.45 -16.29
C LEU A 10 2.37 4.53 -17.23
N LEU A 11 2.42 5.75 -16.74
CA LEU A 11 2.93 6.88 -17.50
C LEU A 11 4.45 6.94 -17.43
N PRO A 12 5.14 7.13 -18.57
CA PRO A 12 6.58 7.35 -18.60
C PRO A 12 6.93 8.71 -18.00
N LYS A 13 7.88 8.74 -17.12
CA LYS A 13 8.50 9.98 -16.62
C LYS A 13 9.68 10.36 -17.52
N VAL A 14 9.51 11.41 -18.29
CA VAL A 14 10.53 11.96 -19.18
C VAL A 14 11.10 13.21 -18.57
N GLU A 15 12.38 13.21 -18.26
CA GLU A 15 13.09 14.44 -17.89
C GLU A 15 13.51 15.19 -19.17
N LYS A 16 13.04 16.42 -19.30
CA LYS A 16 13.49 17.33 -20.36
C LYS A 16 14.59 18.22 -19.78
N VAL A 17 15.77 18.09 -20.28
CA VAL A 17 16.87 19.00 -19.94
C VAL A 17 17.00 20.05 -21.05
N ASN A 18 16.81 21.30 -20.68
CA ASN A 18 17.15 22.41 -21.56
C ASN A 18 18.67 22.49 -21.66
N ASP A 19 19.20 22.46 -22.87
CA ASP A 19 20.58 22.80 -23.11
C ASP A 19 20.73 24.26 -22.71
N GLY A 20 21.33 24.51 -21.53
CA GLY A 20 21.57 25.86 -21.01
C GLY A 20 22.27 26.65 -22.09
N GLY A 21 21.67 27.80 -22.48
CA GLY A 21 22.05 28.56 -23.63
C GLY A 21 23.58 28.72 -23.77
N ARG A 22 24.09 28.27 -24.88
CA ARG A 22 25.53 28.50 -25.21
C ARG A 22 25.81 29.96 -25.14
N ILE A 23 26.99 30.34 -24.60
CA ILE A 23 27.48 31.71 -24.50
C ILE A 23 27.19 32.44 -25.82
N GLY A 24 26.38 33.50 -25.75
CA GLY A 24 26.02 34.33 -26.91
C GLY A 24 24.65 34.05 -27.55
N LYS A 25 23.81 33.18 -26.99
CA LYS A 25 22.42 32.95 -27.44
C LYS A 25 21.41 33.20 -26.32
N ASN A 26 20.40 34.00 -26.61
CA ASN A 26 19.40 34.41 -25.64
C ASN A 26 18.27 33.33 -25.44
N ALA A 27 18.33 32.20 -26.14
CA ALA A 27 17.35 31.13 -26.03
C ALA A 27 18.02 29.75 -26.18
N PRO A 28 17.52 28.70 -25.50
CA PRO A 28 17.99 27.34 -25.67
C PRO A 28 17.71 26.86 -27.09
N THR A 29 18.76 26.40 -27.78
CA THR A 29 18.67 25.99 -29.19
C THR A 29 18.26 24.52 -29.37
N HIS A 30 18.40 23.71 -28.35
CA HIS A 30 18.04 22.29 -28.37
C HIS A 30 17.40 21.85 -27.07
N LEU A 31 16.32 21.07 -27.19
CA LEU A 31 15.74 20.32 -26.10
C LEU A 31 16.37 18.92 -26.13
N CYS A 32 17.20 18.61 -25.14
CA CYS A 32 17.65 17.24 -24.93
C CYS A 32 16.61 16.51 -24.11
N ASN A 33 15.96 15.52 -24.72
CA ASN A 33 15.10 14.59 -23.97
C ASN A 33 16.00 13.55 -23.31
N THR A 34 15.98 13.50 -21.99
CA THR A 34 16.43 12.30 -21.29
C THR A 34 15.34 11.26 -21.39
N TYR A 35 15.72 10.06 -21.81
CA TYR A 35 14.78 8.97 -21.95
C TYR A 35 14.24 8.50 -20.60
N TRP A 36 13.06 7.86 -20.64
CA TRP A 36 12.31 7.40 -19.49
C TRP A 36 13.16 6.62 -18.50
N SER A 37 13.18 7.04 -17.27
CA SER A 37 13.87 6.32 -16.22
C SER A 37 13.01 5.23 -15.58
N HIS A 38 11.69 5.41 -15.57
CA HIS A 38 10.70 4.53 -14.92
C HIS A 38 9.28 4.91 -15.37
N MET A 39 8.32 4.09 -14.97
CA MET A 39 6.89 4.34 -15.15
C MET A 39 6.21 4.37 -13.80
N GLU A 40 5.21 5.23 -13.64
CA GLU A 40 4.45 5.37 -12.40
C GLU A 40 2.96 5.28 -12.68
N ALA A 41 2.21 4.70 -11.74
CA ALA A 41 0.76 4.71 -11.70
C ALA A 41 0.29 4.69 -10.24
N SER A 42 -0.96 5.06 -10.01
CA SER A 42 -1.66 4.82 -8.74
C SER A 42 -2.94 4.04 -9.00
N ILE A 43 -3.32 3.24 -8.01
CA ILE A 43 -4.61 2.54 -7.96
C ILE A 43 -5.30 3.02 -6.70
N LYS A 44 -6.55 3.45 -6.82
CA LYS A 44 -7.40 3.80 -5.68
C LYS A 44 -8.74 3.12 -5.85
N ASP A 45 -9.20 2.42 -4.80
CA ASP A 45 -10.49 1.74 -4.79
C ASP A 45 -10.92 1.44 -3.34
N ASP A 46 -12.13 0.91 -3.17
CA ASP A 46 -12.61 0.38 -1.90
C ASP A 46 -11.87 -0.90 -1.52
N VAL A 47 -11.69 -1.13 -0.22
CA VAL A 47 -11.00 -2.33 0.28
C VAL A 47 -11.88 -3.56 0.11
N ASP A 48 -11.31 -4.56 -0.52
CA ASP A 48 -11.77 -5.95 -0.54
C ASP A 48 -10.67 -6.90 -0.04
N THR A 49 -10.94 -8.19 0.02
CA THR A 49 -9.95 -9.18 0.45
C THR A 49 -9.14 -9.78 -0.70
N THR A 50 -9.20 -9.22 -1.91
CA THR A 50 -8.57 -9.79 -3.10
C THR A 50 -7.48 -8.88 -3.67
N VAL A 51 -7.85 -7.72 -4.22
CA VAL A 51 -6.91 -6.81 -4.90
C VAL A 51 -5.96 -6.15 -3.90
N PRO A 52 -6.45 -5.41 -2.88
CA PRO A 52 -5.56 -4.76 -1.92
C PRO A 52 -4.75 -5.76 -1.10
N ALA A 53 -5.26 -6.98 -0.84
CA ALA A 53 -4.51 -8.03 -0.17
C ALA A 53 -3.27 -8.46 -0.98
N ARG A 54 -3.41 -8.65 -2.28
CA ARG A 54 -2.30 -8.99 -3.18
C ARG A 54 -1.32 -7.85 -3.34
N LEU A 55 -1.80 -6.61 -3.46
CA LEU A 55 -0.94 -5.42 -3.53
C LEU A 55 -0.16 -5.24 -2.22
N LEU A 56 -0.81 -5.44 -1.07
CA LEU A 56 -0.17 -5.37 0.24
C LEU A 56 0.89 -6.47 0.40
N ALA A 57 0.60 -7.70 -0.02
CA ALA A 57 1.59 -8.78 -0.01
C ALA A 57 2.82 -8.44 -0.85
N ARG A 58 2.65 -7.78 -2.00
CA ARG A 58 3.75 -7.28 -2.84
C ARG A 58 4.47 -6.09 -2.23
N ALA A 59 3.75 -5.20 -1.54
CA ALA A 59 4.34 -4.05 -0.85
C ALA A 59 5.21 -4.47 0.33
N LEU A 60 4.70 -5.37 1.16
CA LEU A 60 5.43 -5.90 2.33
C LEU A 60 6.54 -6.86 1.91
N GLY A 61 6.34 -7.63 0.84
CA GLY A 61 7.35 -8.47 0.19
C GLY A 61 7.77 -9.72 0.95
N GLY A 62 7.27 -9.96 2.15
CA GLY A 62 7.55 -11.17 2.93
C GLY A 62 6.87 -12.41 2.36
N THR A 63 7.30 -13.57 2.80
CA THR A 63 6.69 -14.85 2.39
C THR A 63 5.33 -15.00 3.04
N VAL A 64 4.28 -15.09 2.21
CA VAL A 64 2.90 -15.28 2.68
C VAL A 64 2.72 -16.70 3.19
N THR A 65 2.21 -16.84 4.40
CA THR A 65 1.81 -18.14 4.96
C THR A 65 0.30 -18.31 4.82
N ASN A 66 -0.12 -19.41 4.22
CA ASN A 66 -1.53 -19.71 3.96
C ASN A 66 -1.97 -20.85 4.86
N THR A 67 -2.99 -20.65 5.68
CA THR A 67 -3.52 -21.65 6.61
C THR A 67 -5.00 -21.89 6.31
N LEU A 68 -5.37 -23.16 6.09
CA LEU A 68 -6.78 -23.55 5.95
C LEU A 68 -7.46 -23.46 7.32
N VAL A 69 -8.49 -22.62 7.43
CA VAL A 69 -9.27 -22.42 8.68
C VAL A 69 -10.56 -23.26 8.63
N GLU A 70 -11.22 -23.25 7.51
CA GLU A 70 -12.46 -23.97 7.25
C GLU A 70 -12.47 -24.41 5.77
N THR A 71 -13.31 -25.35 5.39
CA THR A 71 -13.37 -25.81 3.99
C THR A 71 -13.58 -24.64 3.03
N GLY A 72 -12.58 -24.38 2.19
CA GLY A 72 -12.58 -23.26 1.24
C GLY A 72 -12.34 -21.89 1.84
N VAL A 73 -11.90 -21.78 3.09
CA VAL A 73 -11.55 -20.51 3.77
C VAL A 73 -10.12 -20.56 4.25
N TYR A 74 -9.35 -19.55 3.90
CA TYR A 74 -7.93 -19.49 4.20
C TYR A 74 -7.59 -18.19 4.94
N ASP A 75 -6.70 -18.30 5.92
CA ASP A 75 -6.00 -17.21 6.54
C ASP A 75 -4.64 -17.04 5.87
N HIS A 76 -4.32 -15.82 5.50
CA HIS A 76 -3.06 -15.42 4.91
C HIS A 76 -2.33 -14.46 5.85
N GLU A 77 -1.20 -14.88 6.38
CA GLU A 77 -0.32 -13.99 7.11
C GLU A 77 0.72 -13.40 6.15
N VAL A 78 0.79 -12.09 6.13
CA VAL A 78 1.65 -11.30 5.25
C VAL A 78 2.66 -10.53 6.11
N PRO A 79 3.85 -11.08 6.34
CA PRO A 79 4.91 -10.39 7.06
C PRO A 79 5.64 -9.41 6.14
N ILE A 80 6.36 -8.45 6.75
CA ILE A 80 7.26 -7.59 6.00
C ILE A 80 8.55 -8.34 5.65
N LEU A 81 9.06 -8.12 4.44
CA LEU A 81 10.40 -8.57 4.06
C LEU A 81 11.44 -7.76 4.82
N LEU A 82 12.31 -8.45 5.55
CA LEU A 82 13.42 -7.81 6.24
C LEU A 82 14.38 -7.19 5.21
N PRO A 83 14.77 -5.92 5.38
CA PRO A 83 15.68 -5.28 4.45
C PRO A 83 17.07 -5.87 4.61
N GLN A 84 17.53 -6.58 3.57
CA GLN A 84 18.94 -6.90 3.38
C GLN A 84 19.50 -6.02 2.26
N VAL A 85 20.80 -5.78 2.27
CA VAL A 85 21.45 -4.98 1.23
C VAL A 85 21.22 -5.64 -0.13
N GLY A 86 20.50 -4.94 -1.01
CA GLY A 86 20.21 -5.42 -2.36
C GLY A 86 18.88 -6.17 -2.53
N ASP A 87 18.03 -6.20 -1.50
CA ASP A 87 16.69 -6.79 -1.59
C ASP A 87 15.84 -6.09 -2.66
N VAL A 88 15.15 -6.93 -3.42
CA VAL A 88 14.20 -6.50 -4.44
C VAL A 88 12.83 -7.02 -4.09
N LEU A 89 11.86 -6.12 -4.00
CA LEU A 89 10.47 -6.48 -3.78
C LEU A 89 9.95 -7.38 -4.91
N PRO A 90 8.98 -8.25 -4.62
CA PRO A 90 8.31 -9.04 -5.63
C PRO A 90 7.68 -8.15 -6.69
N SER A 91 8.04 -8.36 -7.96
CA SER A 91 7.45 -7.66 -9.09
C SER A 91 6.30 -8.46 -9.71
N PHE A 92 5.42 -7.76 -10.43
CA PHE A 92 4.32 -8.35 -11.17
C PHE A 92 4.15 -7.65 -12.52
N ASN A 93 3.26 -8.18 -13.34
CA ASN A 93 2.94 -7.60 -14.63
C ASN A 93 1.52 -7.05 -14.61
N ILE A 94 1.31 -5.92 -15.27
CA ILE A 94 -0.01 -5.31 -15.46
C ILE A 94 -0.35 -5.39 -16.94
N ALA A 95 -1.47 -6.04 -17.26
CA ALA A 95 -2.07 -5.97 -18.58
C ALA A 95 -3.17 -4.90 -18.58
N SER A 96 -3.13 -3.99 -19.53
CA SER A 96 -4.10 -2.91 -19.67
C SER A 96 -4.67 -2.90 -21.07
N LEU A 97 -5.97 -2.63 -21.17
CA LEU A 97 -6.69 -2.44 -22.43
C LEU A 97 -7.14 -0.99 -22.52
N LEU A 98 -6.62 -0.26 -23.50
CA LEU A 98 -7.00 1.13 -23.76
C LEU A 98 -7.59 1.24 -25.17
N GLY A 99 -8.91 1.32 -25.25
CA GLY A 99 -9.62 1.22 -26.52
C GLY A 99 -9.31 -0.12 -27.21
N ALA A 100 -8.82 -0.06 -28.46
CA ALA A 100 -8.42 -1.24 -29.22
C ALA A 100 -6.97 -1.69 -28.97
N ALA A 101 -6.20 -0.97 -28.15
CA ALA A 101 -4.79 -1.27 -27.90
C ALA A 101 -4.61 -1.98 -26.56
N SER A 102 -3.90 -3.10 -26.58
CA SER A 102 -3.53 -3.85 -25.36
C SER A 102 -2.05 -3.67 -25.04
N PHE A 103 -1.75 -3.49 -23.75
CA PHE A 103 -0.41 -3.28 -23.22
C PHE A 103 -0.11 -4.26 -22.10
N LEU A 104 1.12 -4.72 -22.04
CA LEU A 104 1.65 -5.46 -20.90
C LEU A 104 2.84 -4.68 -20.32
N PHE A 105 2.68 -4.17 -19.11
CA PHE A 105 3.75 -3.52 -18.35
C PHE A 105 4.42 -4.57 -17.47
N ALA A 106 5.72 -4.75 -17.64
CA ALA A 106 6.48 -5.77 -16.92
C ALA A 106 7.34 -5.18 -15.80
N GLY A 107 7.54 -5.97 -14.74
CA GLY A 107 8.41 -5.59 -13.64
C GLY A 107 7.86 -4.42 -12.82
N VAL A 108 6.56 -4.41 -12.58
CA VAL A 108 5.89 -3.42 -11.73
C VAL A 108 6.04 -3.84 -10.27
N MET A 109 6.32 -2.89 -9.40
CA MET A 109 6.44 -3.07 -7.96
C MET A 109 5.56 -2.06 -7.24
N VAL A 110 5.15 -2.38 -6.02
CA VAL A 110 4.39 -1.47 -5.16
C VAL A 110 5.37 -0.60 -4.37
N ASP A 111 5.40 0.70 -4.64
CA ASP A 111 6.25 1.66 -3.92
C ASP A 111 5.64 2.08 -2.59
N GLY A 112 4.32 2.19 -2.53
CA GLY A 112 3.60 2.46 -1.30
C GLY A 112 2.17 1.98 -1.36
N ILE A 113 1.59 1.74 -0.20
CA ILE A 113 0.18 1.42 -0.04
C ILE A 113 -0.36 2.12 1.19
N LYS A 114 -1.49 2.80 1.02
CA LYS A 114 -2.20 3.53 2.04
C LYS A 114 -3.60 2.96 2.20
N PHE A 115 -4.03 2.79 3.44
CA PHE A 115 -5.40 2.47 3.80
C PHE A 115 -5.95 3.62 4.64
N SER A 116 -7.17 4.02 4.38
CA SER A 116 -7.80 5.12 5.11
C SER A 116 -9.31 4.97 5.16
N GLN A 117 -9.89 5.53 6.20
CA GLN A 117 -11.32 5.64 6.38
C GLN A 117 -11.64 6.98 7.00
N LYS A 118 -12.75 7.58 6.61
CA LYS A 118 -13.29 8.82 7.15
C LYS A 118 -14.78 8.62 7.49
N ASN A 119 -15.20 9.10 8.66
CA ASN A 119 -16.60 9.16 9.08
C ASN A 119 -17.41 7.86 8.86
N ALA A 120 -16.83 6.71 9.22
CA ALA A 120 -17.47 5.40 9.06
C ALA A 120 -17.86 5.04 7.60
N GLU A 121 -17.33 5.74 6.61
CA GLU A 121 -17.46 5.41 5.20
C GLU A 121 -16.75 4.08 4.88
N ARG A 122 -16.78 3.69 3.63
CA ARG A 122 -16.01 2.53 3.17
C ARG A 122 -14.54 2.77 3.34
N VAL A 123 -13.82 1.73 3.75
CA VAL A 123 -12.36 1.78 3.80
C VAL A 123 -11.83 1.81 2.38
N GLN A 124 -10.97 2.78 2.09
CA GLN A 124 -10.33 2.93 0.81
C GLN A 124 -8.85 2.55 0.89
N TYR A 125 -8.31 2.05 -0.21
CA TYR A 125 -6.87 1.91 -0.35
C TYR A 125 -6.37 2.71 -1.55
N GLU A 126 -5.11 3.15 -1.46
CA GLU A 126 -4.37 3.77 -2.54
C GLU A 126 -2.99 3.12 -2.63
N ALA A 127 -2.65 2.56 -3.80
CA ALA A 127 -1.36 1.94 -4.04
C ALA A 127 -0.58 2.71 -5.10
N SER A 128 0.65 3.10 -4.77
CA SER A 128 1.59 3.70 -5.70
C SER A 128 2.42 2.61 -6.37
N LEU A 129 2.48 2.62 -7.68
CA LEU A 129 3.17 1.62 -8.48
C LEU A 129 4.35 2.23 -9.23
N VAL A 130 5.45 1.49 -9.28
CA VAL A 130 6.64 1.85 -10.05
C VAL A 130 6.98 0.70 -10.99
N GLY A 131 7.01 0.97 -12.29
CA GLY A 131 7.37 0.01 -13.32
C GLY A 131 8.81 0.17 -13.81
N SER A 132 9.38 -0.91 -14.32
CA SER A 132 10.73 -0.92 -14.90
C SER A 132 10.87 -0.11 -16.20
N GLY A 133 9.78 0.39 -16.75
CA GLY A 133 9.75 1.04 -18.06
C GLY A 133 9.61 0.09 -19.25
N LYS A 134 9.57 -1.21 -19.02
CA LYS A 134 9.39 -2.21 -20.08
C LYS A 134 7.90 -2.46 -20.33
N PHE A 135 7.47 -2.35 -21.59
CA PHE A 135 6.11 -2.72 -21.98
C PHE A 135 6.10 -3.42 -23.33
N THR A 136 5.05 -4.17 -23.60
CA THR A 136 4.78 -4.84 -24.88
C THR A 136 3.45 -4.37 -25.46
N LYS A 137 3.43 -4.10 -26.76
CA LYS A 137 2.22 -3.65 -27.52
C LYS A 137 2.27 -4.26 -28.93
N PRO A 138 1.20 -4.89 -29.44
CA PRO A 138 0.04 -5.34 -28.69
C PRO A 138 0.36 -6.53 -27.79
N HIS A 139 -0.37 -6.68 -26.68
CA HIS A 139 -0.23 -7.83 -25.78
C HIS A 139 -1.15 -9.01 -26.13
N GLY A 140 -2.10 -8.80 -27.06
CA GLY A 140 -3.08 -9.84 -27.42
C GLY A 140 -4.30 -9.92 -26.48
N LEU A 141 -4.40 -9.03 -25.51
CA LEU A 141 -5.60 -8.91 -24.67
C LEU A 141 -6.73 -8.30 -25.49
N THR A 142 -7.79 -9.05 -25.75
CA THR A 142 -8.94 -8.64 -26.55
C THR A 142 -10.13 -8.19 -25.70
N SER A 143 -10.19 -8.64 -24.46
CA SER A 143 -11.20 -8.27 -23.48
C SER A 143 -10.61 -8.28 -22.07
N LEU A 144 -11.16 -7.48 -21.19
CA LEU A 144 -10.87 -7.60 -19.76
C LEU A 144 -11.61 -8.83 -19.20
N PRO A 145 -11.01 -9.57 -18.28
CA PRO A 145 -11.73 -10.62 -17.59
C PRO A 145 -12.88 -10.00 -16.78
N GLU A 146 -13.96 -10.75 -16.66
CA GLU A 146 -15.09 -10.34 -15.84
C GLU A 146 -14.65 -10.12 -14.40
N LEU A 147 -15.09 -9.00 -13.82
CA LEU A 147 -14.85 -8.71 -12.40
C LEU A 147 -15.60 -9.73 -11.58
N ALA A 148 -14.88 -10.57 -10.85
CA ALA A 148 -15.53 -11.36 -9.81
C ALA A 148 -16.18 -10.39 -8.81
N ALA A 149 -17.43 -10.64 -8.45
CA ALA A 149 -18.12 -9.87 -7.43
C ALA A 149 -17.34 -10.05 -6.10
N THR A 150 -16.53 -9.05 -5.76
CA THR A 150 -15.83 -9.04 -4.49
C THR A 150 -16.76 -8.50 -3.42
N PRO A 151 -16.86 -9.16 -2.28
CA PRO A 151 -17.72 -8.68 -1.21
C PRO A 151 -17.20 -7.36 -0.65
N CYS A 152 -18.11 -6.40 -0.50
CA CYS A 152 -17.81 -5.13 0.11
C CYS A 152 -17.52 -5.31 1.61
N MET A 153 -16.46 -4.69 2.10
CA MET A 153 -16.09 -4.71 3.52
C MET A 153 -16.90 -3.67 4.30
N ASP A 154 -17.26 -4.01 5.54
CA ASP A 154 -18.10 -3.16 6.39
C ASP A 154 -17.27 -2.09 7.09
N GLY A 155 -17.13 -0.90 6.49
CA GLY A 155 -16.35 0.20 7.05
C GLY A 155 -16.84 0.67 8.43
N HIS A 156 -18.15 0.69 8.67
CA HIS A 156 -18.72 1.12 9.96
C HIS A 156 -18.47 0.12 11.12
N LYS A 157 -17.94 -1.06 10.83
CA LYS A 157 -17.61 -2.09 11.82
C LYS A 157 -16.11 -2.26 12.02
N VAL A 158 -15.31 -1.31 11.56
CA VAL A 158 -13.85 -1.36 11.80
C VAL A 158 -13.57 -1.32 13.28
N GLU A 159 -12.77 -2.27 13.74
CA GLU A 159 -12.33 -2.35 15.13
C GLU A 159 -10.85 -1.98 15.23
N VAL A 160 -10.54 -1.03 16.10
CA VAL A 160 -9.17 -0.65 16.41
C VAL A 160 -8.85 -1.08 17.84
N LYS A 161 -7.89 -2.00 17.96
CA LYS A 161 -7.53 -2.62 19.24
C LYS A 161 -6.01 -2.61 19.42
N TYR A 162 -5.54 -2.51 20.66
CA TYR A 162 -4.13 -2.71 20.97
C TYR A 162 -3.96 -3.46 22.30
N THR A 163 -2.77 -3.98 22.53
CA THR A 163 -2.39 -4.61 23.80
C THR A 163 -1.63 -3.58 24.63
N ASP A 164 -2.09 -3.37 25.83
CA ASP A 164 -1.50 -2.42 26.78
C ASP A 164 -0.07 -2.81 27.20
N SER A 165 0.59 -1.91 27.90
CA SER A 165 1.96 -2.05 28.39
C SER A 165 2.16 -3.25 29.34
N ASP A 166 1.07 -3.76 29.94
CA ASP A 166 1.09 -5.00 30.76
C ASP A 166 1.24 -6.28 29.91
N GLY A 167 1.14 -6.17 28.56
CA GLY A 167 1.25 -7.27 27.63
C GLY A 167 0.07 -8.23 27.60
N THR A 168 -0.99 -7.98 28.38
CA THR A 168 -2.14 -8.89 28.53
C THR A 168 -3.48 -8.22 28.31
N THR A 169 -3.64 -6.97 28.72
CA THR A 169 -4.90 -6.24 28.58
C THR A 169 -5.09 -5.74 27.15
N VAL A 170 -6.20 -6.14 26.52
CA VAL A 170 -6.57 -5.67 25.19
C VAL A 170 -7.54 -4.50 25.32
N ILE A 171 -7.12 -3.34 24.82
CA ILE A 171 -7.93 -2.12 24.81
C ILE A 171 -8.56 -1.96 23.43
N ASN A 172 -9.87 -1.77 23.41
CA ASN A 172 -10.62 -1.53 22.18
C ASN A 172 -10.94 -0.04 22.05
N LEU A 173 -10.19 0.67 21.22
CA LEU A 173 -10.38 2.09 20.98
C LEU A 173 -11.74 2.41 20.33
N SER A 174 -12.29 1.49 19.55
CA SER A 174 -13.61 1.69 18.92
C SER A 174 -14.77 1.71 19.93
N THR A 175 -14.55 1.19 21.15
CA THR A 175 -15.55 1.23 22.24
C THR A 175 -15.32 2.34 23.25
N LEU A 176 -14.06 2.78 23.42
CA LEU A 176 -13.67 3.84 24.35
C LEU A 176 -13.85 5.24 23.79
N GLY A 177 -13.75 5.37 22.47
CA GLY A 177 -13.92 6.63 21.78
C GLY A 177 -14.49 6.38 20.39
N LYS A 178 -15.16 7.37 19.83
CA LYS A 178 -15.60 7.32 18.45
C LYS A 178 -14.40 7.65 17.58
N ILE A 179 -13.85 6.65 16.88
CA ILE A 179 -12.83 6.90 15.86
C ILE A 179 -13.55 7.47 14.64
N SER A 180 -13.32 8.74 14.34
CA SER A 180 -13.89 9.40 13.17
C SER A 180 -13.07 9.12 11.91
N GLU A 181 -11.76 9.09 12.02
CA GLU A 181 -10.87 8.84 10.89
C GLU A 181 -9.65 7.99 11.31
N TRP A 182 -9.14 7.21 10.38
CA TRP A 182 -7.85 6.55 10.55
C TRP A 182 -7.14 6.37 9.21
N MET A 183 -5.83 6.28 9.28
CA MET A 183 -4.95 6.09 8.14
C MET A 183 -3.75 5.24 8.53
N ILE A 184 -3.36 4.32 7.64
CA ILE A 184 -2.08 3.62 7.70
C ILE A 184 -1.45 3.70 6.31
N GLU A 185 -0.20 4.08 6.25
CA GLU A 185 0.58 4.14 5.02
C GLU A 185 1.90 3.39 5.20
N HIS A 186 2.23 2.55 4.23
CA HIS A 186 3.52 1.89 4.14
C HIS A 186 4.21 2.30 2.84
N LYS A 187 5.42 2.85 2.93
CA LYS A 187 6.25 3.29 1.80
C LYS A 187 7.53 2.47 1.72
N ASN A 188 7.84 1.98 0.55
CA ASN A 188 9.06 1.24 0.26
C ASN A 188 10.21 2.14 -0.19
N ASN A 189 9.91 3.36 -0.62
CA ASN A 189 10.89 4.31 -1.13
C ASN A 189 11.82 3.67 -2.17
N ILE A 190 11.21 3.01 -3.18
CA ILE A 190 11.93 2.27 -4.20
C ILE A 190 12.90 3.21 -4.92
N ARG A 191 14.18 2.85 -4.90
CA ARG A 191 15.22 3.63 -5.56
C ARG A 191 15.07 3.50 -7.07
N ARG A 192 14.72 4.60 -7.71
CA ARG A 192 14.58 4.70 -9.16
C ARG A 192 15.98 4.80 -9.76
N ASN A 193 16.47 3.71 -10.34
CA ASN A 193 17.79 3.72 -10.98
C ASN A 193 17.74 4.56 -12.25
N LYS A 194 18.49 5.66 -12.29
CA LYS A 194 18.71 6.44 -13.49
C LYS A 194 19.42 5.58 -14.54
N ARG A 195 19.04 5.74 -15.79
CA ARG A 195 19.75 5.11 -16.92
C ARG A 195 21.21 5.51 -16.94
N ARG A 196 22.06 4.58 -17.36
CA ARG A 196 23.47 4.87 -17.65
C ARG A 196 23.63 5.10 -19.15
N SER A 197 24.67 5.82 -19.53
CA SER A 197 25.10 5.94 -20.94
C SER A 197 25.28 4.54 -21.54
N GLY A 198 24.67 4.30 -22.70
CA GLY A 198 24.70 2.98 -23.36
C GLY A 198 23.54 2.03 -23.01
N ASP A 199 22.64 2.39 -22.07
CA ASP A 199 21.43 1.60 -21.86
C ASP A 199 20.53 1.65 -23.12
N PRO A 200 20.00 0.52 -23.58
CA PRO A 200 19.14 0.49 -24.76
C PRO A 200 17.89 1.32 -24.56
N ILE A 201 17.50 2.05 -25.60
CA ILE A 201 16.29 2.87 -25.63
C ILE A 201 15.14 1.98 -26.04
N GLN A 202 14.05 2.02 -25.29
CA GLN A 202 12.83 1.35 -25.69
C GLN A 202 12.10 2.21 -26.73
N THR A 203 11.85 1.64 -27.91
CA THR A 203 10.98 2.21 -28.92
C THR A 203 9.64 1.50 -28.91
N GLU A 204 8.57 2.18 -29.31
CA GLU A 204 7.22 1.59 -29.36
C GLU A 204 7.14 0.32 -30.22
N SER A 205 8.02 0.21 -31.21
CA SER A 205 8.00 -0.90 -32.18
C SER A 205 8.72 -2.16 -31.74
N THR A 206 9.61 -2.10 -30.76
CA THR A 206 10.48 -3.25 -30.46
C THR A 206 10.25 -3.90 -29.11
N GLY A 207 9.39 -3.38 -28.24
CA GLY A 207 8.91 -4.02 -26.98
C GLY A 207 9.91 -4.82 -26.11
N SER A 208 11.11 -5.04 -26.60
CA SER A 208 12.04 -6.00 -26.04
C SER A 208 13.33 -5.42 -25.43
N ALA A 209 13.52 -4.12 -25.44
CA ALA A 209 14.75 -3.55 -24.91
C ALA A 209 14.70 -3.43 -23.39
N ALA A 210 15.25 -4.38 -22.82
CA ALA A 210 16.01 -4.46 -21.58
C ALA A 210 15.89 -3.32 -20.56
N HIS A 211 14.93 -3.43 -19.63
CA HIS A 211 15.08 -2.85 -18.32
C HIS A 211 15.06 -3.97 -17.28
N THR A 212 16.10 -4.78 -17.27
CA THR A 212 16.32 -5.82 -16.26
C THR A 212 17.03 -5.28 -15.02
N ARG A 213 17.09 -3.95 -14.84
CA ARG A 213 17.71 -3.39 -13.65
C ARG A 213 16.81 -3.63 -12.45
N LYS A 214 17.38 -4.29 -11.47
CA LYS A 214 16.81 -4.39 -10.13
C LYS A 214 16.59 -2.97 -9.61
N GLN A 215 15.38 -2.67 -9.20
CA GLN A 215 15.05 -1.46 -8.47
C GLN A 215 15.07 -1.80 -6.97
N PRO A 216 16.16 -1.53 -6.27
CA PRO A 216 16.26 -1.92 -4.87
C PRO A 216 15.31 -1.09 -4.03
N ARG A 217 14.73 -1.74 -3.03
CA ARG A 217 13.97 -1.11 -1.97
C ARG A 217 14.85 -0.08 -1.25
N GLY A 218 14.28 1.08 -0.96
CA GLY A 218 14.88 2.08 -0.08
C GLY A 218 14.66 1.74 1.40
N LYS A 219 14.83 2.74 2.25
CA LYS A 219 14.39 2.64 3.65
C LYS A 219 12.86 2.66 3.64
N TYR A 220 12.23 1.58 4.10
CA TYR A 220 10.80 1.55 4.24
C TYR A 220 10.35 2.38 5.44
N GLU A 221 9.15 2.89 5.37
CA GLU A 221 8.53 3.71 6.38
C GLU A 221 7.07 3.29 6.55
N THR A 222 6.63 3.16 7.78
CA THR A 222 5.22 2.94 8.09
C THR A 222 4.76 4.08 8.98
N THR A 223 3.69 4.75 8.56
CA THR A 223 3.05 5.82 9.32
C THR A 223 1.59 5.45 9.57
N ALA A 224 1.08 5.80 10.74
CA ALA A 224 -0.33 5.61 11.05
C ALA A 224 -0.84 6.80 11.86
N GLN A 225 -2.13 7.08 11.69
CA GLN A 225 -2.83 8.15 12.40
C GLN A 225 -4.25 7.70 12.71
N ILE A 226 -4.76 8.10 13.85
CA ILE A 226 -6.17 7.97 14.22
C ILE A 226 -6.69 9.33 14.64
N VAL A 227 -7.94 9.63 14.31
CA VAL A 227 -8.65 10.81 14.81
C VAL A 227 -9.77 10.30 15.71
N VAL A 228 -9.79 10.77 16.93
CA VAL A 228 -10.71 10.30 17.96
C VAL A 228 -11.53 11.47 18.49
N ASP A 229 -12.85 11.27 18.56
CA ASP A 229 -13.76 12.21 19.22
C ASP A 229 -13.75 11.88 20.73
N PHE A 230 -13.16 12.74 21.53
CA PHE A 230 -13.07 12.52 22.97
C PHE A 230 -14.12 13.31 23.74
N GLU A 231 -14.97 12.58 24.44
CA GLU A 231 -15.75 13.15 25.54
C GLU A 231 -14.92 13.23 26.84
N ASP A 232 -13.85 12.41 27.00
CA ASP A 232 -12.97 12.35 28.18
C ASP A 232 -11.49 12.11 27.80
N LEU A 233 -10.83 13.15 27.31
CA LEU A 233 -9.41 13.12 26.92
C LEU A 233 -8.45 12.88 28.09
N ALA A 234 -8.84 13.30 29.30
CA ALA A 234 -7.94 13.42 30.44
C ALA A 234 -7.40 12.07 30.99
N ASP A 235 -8.23 11.03 30.96
CA ASP A 235 -7.82 9.73 31.51
C ASP A 235 -7.01 8.89 30.52
N TRP A 236 -7.26 9.08 29.22
CA TRP A 236 -6.56 8.33 28.19
C TRP A 236 -5.16 8.87 27.93
N THR A 237 -4.96 10.19 27.93
CA THR A 237 -3.65 10.80 27.67
C THR A 237 -2.62 10.51 28.76
N LYS A 238 -3.04 10.30 30.00
CA LYS A 238 -2.10 10.03 31.11
C LYS A 238 -1.49 8.64 31.05
N SER A 239 -2.21 7.66 30.56
CA SER A 239 -1.76 6.26 30.54
C SER A 239 -1.01 5.87 29.25
N VAL A 240 -1.15 6.64 28.18
CA VAL A 240 -0.78 6.22 26.84
C VAL A 240 0.39 7.00 26.24
N VAL A 241 0.58 8.25 26.68
CA VAL A 241 1.68 9.08 26.17
C VAL A 241 3.03 8.52 26.66
N ASN A 242 3.91 8.20 25.73
CA ASN A 242 5.26 7.64 25.93
C ASN A 242 5.34 6.16 26.38
N ALA A 243 4.23 5.43 26.44
CA ALA A 243 4.29 3.99 26.65
C ALA A 243 4.63 3.25 25.36
N GLN A 244 5.49 2.26 25.43
CA GLN A 244 5.71 1.32 24.34
C GLN A 244 4.61 0.27 24.37
N LEU A 245 3.77 0.26 23.35
CA LEU A 245 2.57 -0.56 23.24
C LEU A 245 2.74 -1.61 22.14
N THR A 246 1.93 -2.66 22.18
CA THR A 246 2.03 -3.76 21.22
C THR A 246 0.73 -4.07 20.52
N ASN A 247 0.85 -4.68 19.32
CA ASN A 247 -0.26 -5.25 18.55
C ASN A 247 -1.41 -4.27 18.29
N LEU A 248 -1.11 -3.08 17.76
CA LEU A 248 -2.18 -2.22 17.24
C LEU A 248 -2.76 -2.85 15.99
N LYS A 249 -4.06 -3.17 16.04
CA LYS A 249 -4.79 -3.89 15.01
C LYS A 249 -5.94 -3.06 14.49
N PHE A 250 -6.02 -2.96 13.18
CA PHE A 250 -7.16 -2.40 12.46
C PHE A 250 -7.85 -3.57 11.74
N LEU A 251 -8.94 -4.03 12.31
CA LEU A 251 -9.74 -5.14 11.77
C LEU A 251 -10.91 -4.58 10.97
N ILE A 252 -10.92 -4.87 9.68
CA ILE A 252 -12.00 -4.54 8.76
C ILE A 252 -12.79 -5.82 8.49
N PRO A 253 -13.96 -5.99 9.08
CA PRO A 253 -14.78 -7.18 8.86
C PRO A 253 -15.56 -7.08 7.56
N GLY A 254 -15.79 -8.22 6.94
CA GLY A 254 -16.62 -8.37 5.77
C GLY A 254 -17.75 -9.37 5.96
N PRO A 255 -18.46 -9.74 4.89
CA PRO A 255 -19.56 -10.70 4.94
C PRO A 255 -19.08 -12.12 5.29
N ALA A 256 -19.99 -12.97 5.69
CA ALA A 256 -19.72 -14.37 5.96
C ALA A 256 -19.29 -15.12 4.68
N ILE A 257 -18.31 -16.05 4.81
CA ILE A 257 -17.78 -16.87 3.73
C ILE A 257 -17.85 -18.37 4.01
N GLY A 258 -18.07 -18.76 5.23
CA GLY A 258 -18.18 -20.14 5.67
C GLY A 258 -19.31 -20.32 6.67
N ALA A 259 -19.34 -21.46 7.36
CA ALA A 259 -20.33 -21.69 8.40
C ALA A 259 -20.10 -20.78 9.62
N THR A 260 -18.84 -20.55 9.97
CA THR A 260 -18.43 -19.74 11.14
C THR A 260 -17.47 -18.60 10.79
N SER A 261 -16.95 -18.58 9.57
CA SER A 261 -15.94 -17.62 9.10
C SER A 261 -16.55 -16.47 8.33
N ARG A 262 -15.85 -15.34 8.32
CA ARG A 262 -16.16 -14.16 7.51
C ARG A 262 -14.91 -13.67 6.77
N HIS A 263 -15.10 -12.84 5.77
CA HIS A 263 -14.00 -12.06 5.21
C HIS A 263 -13.42 -11.13 6.27
N GLU A 264 -12.11 -11.09 6.39
CA GLU A 264 -11.41 -10.21 7.33
C GLU A 264 -10.18 -9.62 6.65
N PHE A 265 -9.95 -8.35 6.90
CA PHE A 265 -8.73 -7.66 6.50
C PHE A 265 -8.16 -6.97 7.73
N GLU A 266 -7.07 -7.49 8.27
CA GLU A 266 -6.46 -7.02 9.50
C GLU A 266 -5.07 -6.45 9.21
N LEU A 267 -4.86 -5.18 9.55
CA LEU A 267 -3.56 -4.52 9.53
C LEU A 267 -3.02 -4.47 10.95
N ILE A 268 -1.77 -4.84 11.14
CA ILE A 268 -1.16 -5.00 12.47
C ILE A 268 0.15 -4.23 12.52
N ILE A 269 0.28 -3.33 13.49
CA ILE A 269 1.53 -2.68 13.87
C ILE A 269 2.01 -3.38 15.15
N PRO A 270 3.09 -4.20 15.07
CA PRO A 270 3.51 -5.04 16.20
C PRO A 270 3.95 -4.26 17.41
N LEU A 271 4.65 -3.15 17.18
CA LEU A 271 5.22 -2.31 18.22
C LEU A 271 5.04 -0.84 17.86
N PHE A 272 4.53 -0.04 18.78
CA PHE A 272 4.23 1.35 18.52
C PHE A 272 4.23 2.20 19.80
N SER A 273 4.15 3.50 19.61
CA SER A 273 3.86 4.48 20.65
C SER A 273 2.91 5.52 20.09
N PHE A 274 2.02 6.05 20.90
CA PHE A 274 1.26 7.23 20.52
C PHE A 274 2.10 8.48 20.70
N ASP A 275 2.07 9.36 19.72
CA ASP A 275 2.65 10.70 19.84
C ASP A 275 1.73 11.59 20.68
N SER A 276 2.26 12.69 21.19
CA SER A 276 1.47 13.67 21.91
C SER A 276 0.33 14.17 21.04
N PRO A 277 -0.93 14.14 21.52
CA PRO A 277 -2.05 14.62 20.74
C PRO A 277 -1.90 16.12 20.47
N ASP A 278 -2.06 16.51 19.22
CA ASP A 278 -2.17 17.90 18.83
C ASP A 278 -3.66 18.29 18.93
N THR A 279 -4.02 19.07 19.93
CA THR A 279 -5.40 19.48 20.15
C THR A 279 -5.83 20.47 19.08
N GLY A 280 -6.48 19.98 18.04
CA GLY A 280 -7.18 20.78 17.03
C GLY A 280 -8.62 21.02 17.46
N ASP A 281 -9.09 22.24 17.24
CA ASP A 281 -10.51 22.60 17.37
C ASP A 281 -11.07 22.71 15.95
N ASP A 282 -11.84 21.73 15.53
CA ASP A 282 -12.47 21.72 14.20
C ASP A 282 -13.99 21.82 14.39
N ASP A 283 -14.56 22.98 14.09
CA ASP A 283 -16.01 23.31 14.08
C ASP A 283 -16.80 22.98 15.37
N GLY A 284 -16.14 23.02 16.55
CA GLY A 284 -16.82 22.86 17.86
C GLY A 284 -16.96 21.42 18.35
N ASP A 285 -16.53 20.42 17.57
CA ASP A 285 -16.32 19.06 18.03
C ASP A 285 -14.83 18.87 18.33
N ALA A 286 -14.51 18.53 19.58
CA ALA A 286 -13.13 18.28 19.99
C ALA A 286 -12.60 16.98 19.36
N THR A 287 -12.13 17.07 18.12
CA THR A 287 -11.46 15.97 17.43
C THR A 287 -9.96 16.09 17.65
N THR A 288 -9.33 15.00 18.05
CA THR A 288 -7.87 15.00 18.29
C THR A 288 -7.18 14.01 17.36
N PRO A 289 -6.39 14.50 16.39
CA PRO A 289 -5.53 13.63 15.60
C PRO A 289 -4.37 13.12 16.46
N ILE A 290 -4.18 11.82 16.46
CA ILE A 290 -3.11 11.15 17.19
C ILE A 290 -2.23 10.44 16.19
N ASN A 291 -0.99 10.87 16.09
CA ASN A 291 0.02 10.21 15.28
C ASN A 291 0.53 8.96 16.02
N ILE A 292 0.77 7.90 15.25
CA ILE A 292 1.28 6.64 15.76
C ILE A 292 2.70 6.46 15.27
N ILE A 293 3.63 6.41 16.22
CA ILE A 293 5.03 6.13 15.95
C ILE A 293 5.20 4.62 15.81
N CYS A 294 5.32 4.14 14.57
CA CYS A 294 5.53 2.71 14.29
C CYS A 294 6.98 2.33 14.56
N LEU A 295 7.20 1.45 15.52
CA LEU A 295 8.52 0.99 15.93
C LEU A 295 8.85 -0.37 15.29
N GLU A 296 10.14 -0.63 15.12
CA GLU A 296 10.60 -1.94 14.68
C GLU A 296 10.47 -2.96 15.81
N ASP A 297 9.72 -4.02 15.58
CA ASP A 297 9.59 -5.13 16.51
C ASP A 297 10.96 -5.85 16.65
N PRO A 298 11.51 -5.99 17.86
CA PRO A 298 12.81 -6.61 18.07
C PRO A 298 12.87 -8.08 17.63
N VAL A 299 11.73 -8.77 17.59
CA VAL A 299 11.64 -10.19 17.21
C VAL A 299 11.46 -10.34 15.71
N THR A 300 10.42 -9.74 15.16
CA THR A 300 10.07 -9.88 13.73
C THR A 300 10.78 -8.87 12.84
N LYS A 301 11.45 -7.88 13.43
CA LYS A 301 12.15 -6.79 12.71
C LYS A 301 11.27 -5.99 11.76
N GLY A 302 9.96 -6.13 11.85
CA GLY A 302 8.98 -5.46 11.02
C GLY A 302 8.25 -4.35 11.74
N THR A 303 7.80 -3.32 11.00
CA THR A 303 6.96 -2.24 11.52
C THR A 303 5.48 -2.48 11.24
N MET A 304 5.17 -3.40 10.34
CA MET A 304 3.79 -3.73 9.93
C MET A 304 3.71 -5.18 9.46
N LYS A 305 2.58 -5.81 9.69
CA LYS A 305 2.17 -7.08 9.08
C LYS A 305 0.67 -7.05 8.82
N ALA A 306 0.17 -7.99 8.04
CA ALA A 306 -1.26 -8.11 7.80
C ALA A 306 -1.73 -9.56 7.92
N ARG A 307 -3.01 -9.74 8.22
CA ARG A 307 -3.71 -11.00 8.15
C ARG A 307 -4.99 -10.82 7.34
N ILE A 308 -5.18 -11.66 6.34
CA ILE A 308 -6.33 -11.58 5.45
C ILE A 308 -7.03 -12.93 5.47
N ARG A 309 -8.34 -12.94 5.65
CA ARG A 309 -9.18 -14.13 5.53
C ARG A 309 -10.09 -14.03 4.32
N ASN A 310 -9.99 -15.00 3.42
CA ASN A 310 -10.81 -15.07 2.23
C ASN A 310 -10.93 -16.51 1.69
N THR A 311 -11.52 -16.66 0.49
CA THR A 311 -11.70 -17.96 -0.17
C THR A 311 -10.57 -18.35 -1.13
N ALA A 312 -9.57 -17.49 -1.33
CA ALA A 312 -8.45 -17.79 -2.21
C ALA A 312 -7.44 -18.70 -1.51
N ALA A 313 -7.05 -19.80 -2.12
CA ALA A 313 -6.04 -20.70 -1.54
C ALA A 313 -4.64 -20.06 -1.45
N THR A 314 -4.35 -19.06 -2.29
CA THR A 314 -3.09 -18.31 -2.29
C THR A 314 -3.35 -16.84 -2.61
N LEU A 315 -2.58 -15.93 -2.02
CA LEU A 315 -2.60 -14.51 -2.36
C LEU A 315 -1.63 -14.14 -3.48
N VAL A 316 -0.56 -14.92 -3.69
CA VAL A 316 0.57 -14.56 -4.57
C VAL A 316 0.79 -15.67 -5.60
#